data_74a9bea6133ab0226a0f92129d0fa485
#
_entry.id   74a9bea6133ab0226a0f92129d0fa485
#
_cell.length_a   1.000
_cell.length_b   1.000
_cell.length_c   1.000
_cell.angle_alpha   90.00
_cell.angle_beta   90.00
_cell.angle_gamma   90.00
#
_symmetry.space_group_name_H-M   'P 1'
#
loop_
_entity.id
_entity.type
_entity.pdbx_description
1 polymer ?
#
loop_
_entity_poly.entity_id
_entity_poly.type
_entity_poly.pdbx_seq_one_letter_code
_entity_poly.pdbx_strand_id
1 'polypeptide(L)'
;MTTTKRALLAALTVTGALTITLPAQAQEVTLKVAHFWPPGAMAPTKVIQPWCDKINKDSGGKLKCQIYPAMQLGGTPAQLFDQARDGVADVVYTLPGYTAGRFPLAEVFELPFMNENAEASSQAVWEYYLTTPAVQKEFAGVKPLMLHTHDEGYVHTKEKQIKALADFKGLKMRAPTRQTNKLLAKLGAAPVAMPLPAVPEAMSKGVIDGYLLPWEVIPSVKLHELTKFHTETDPKERALYSAVFLMAMNPAKYDSLPTDLKKVIDNNSGAALVKQTGKTWDESATAGRKVAEERKNTFYTVPASELANWRGASASLYDEWIAEVTAKGNDGKALLAKAQALVKKYEK
;
A
#
# COMPACT_ATOMS: atom_id res chain seq x y z
N MET A 1 -8.81 104.84 -9.77
CA MET A 1 -9.60 103.91 -10.56
C MET A 1 -8.64 103.06 -11.42
N THR A 2 -8.27 101.92 -10.92
CA THR A 2 -7.41 101.01 -11.69
C THR A 2 -7.67 99.58 -11.22
N THR A 3 -8.34 98.80 -12.04
CA THR A 3 -8.72 97.38 -11.86
C THR A 3 -7.57 96.48 -12.23
N THR A 4 -7.07 95.73 -11.28
CA THR A 4 -6.04 94.73 -11.50
C THR A 4 -6.67 93.35 -11.69
N LYS A 5 -6.52 92.71 -12.87
CA LYS A 5 -6.92 91.35 -13.18
C LYS A 5 -5.87 90.38 -12.64
N ARG A 6 -6.25 89.44 -11.76
CA ARG A 6 -5.47 88.30 -11.33
C ARG A 6 -5.80 87.09 -12.23
N ALA A 7 -4.82 86.59 -12.94
CA ALA A 7 -4.89 85.32 -13.67
C ALA A 7 -4.54 84.20 -12.71
N LEU A 8 -5.44 83.23 -12.54
CA LEU A 8 -5.19 81.93 -11.83
C LEU A 8 -4.60 80.92 -12.85
N LEU A 9 -3.37 80.46 -12.63
CA LEU A 9 -2.78 79.30 -13.31
C LEU A 9 -3.25 78.07 -12.51
N ALA A 10 -4.01 77.18 -13.15
CA ALA A 10 -4.35 75.85 -12.64
C ALA A 10 -3.26 74.87 -13.11
N ALA A 11 -2.43 74.36 -12.18
CA ALA A 11 -1.50 73.29 -12.42
C ALA A 11 -2.23 71.94 -12.29
N LEU A 12 -2.39 71.21 -13.41
CA LEU A 12 -2.87 69.81 -13.41
C LEU A 12 -1.70 68.91 -13.02
N THR A 13 -1.67 68.39 -11.82
CA THR A 13 -0.83 67.32 -11.38
C THR A 13 -1.43 65.95 -11.82
N VAL A 14 -0.92 65.35 -12.86
CA VAL A 14 -1.22 63.97 -13.28
C VAL A 14 -0.45 63.02 -12.35
N THR A 15 -1.17 62.49 -11.35
CA THR A 15 -0.65 61.41 -10.47
C THR A 15 -0.74 60.08 -11.22
N GLY A 16 0.32 59.62 -11.86
CA GLY A 16 0.40 58.30 -12.44
C GLY A 16 0.40 57.26 -11.33
N ALA A 17 -0.69 56.51 -11.16
CA ALA A 17 -0.75 55.33 -10.28
C ALA A 17 0.13 54.21 -10.90
N LEU A 18 1.35 54.03 -10.40
CA LEU A 18 2.14 52.82 -10.66
C LEU A 18 1.41 51.64 -9.95
N THR A 19 0.68 50.85 -10.70
CA THR A 19 0.18 49.53 -10.22
C THR A 19 1.39 48.62 -10.09
N ILE A 20 1.93 48.49 -8.88
CA ILE A 20 2.90 47.47 -8.53
C ILE A 20 2.11 46.15 -8.50
N THR A 21 2.18 45.38 -9.59
CA THR A 21 1.77 43.98 -9.61
C THR A 21 2.76 43.20 -8.75
N LEU A 22 2.43 43.02 -7.47
CA LEU A 22 3.13 42.05 -6.64
C LEU A 22 3.00 40.71 -7.33
N PRO A 23 4.09 39.95 -7.55
CA PRO A 23 4.00 38.58 -8.04
C PRO A 23 3.13 37.84 -7.05
N ALA A 24 2.01 37.29 -7.50
CA ALA A 24 1.23 36.36 -6.70
C ALA A 24 2.19 35.25 -6.24
N GLN A 25 2.58 35.29 -4.99
CA GLN A 25 3.38 34.21 -4.41
C GLN A 25 2.55 32.95 -4.59
N ALA A 26 3.03 32.04 -5.43
CA ALA A 26 2.37 30.78 -5.68
C ALA A 26 2.23 30.05 -4.33
N GLN A 27 0.99 29.91 -3.86
CA GLN A 27 0.68 29.36 -2.54
C GLN A 27 1.30 27.95 -2.40
N GLU A 28 2.26 27.81 -1.50
CA GLU A 28 2.81 26.51 -1.15
C GLU A 28 1.75 25.66 -0.46
N VAL A 29 1.66 24.39 -0.85
CA VAL A 29 0.74 23.42 -0.27
C VAL A 29 1.55 22.30 0.35
N THR A 30 1.44 22.13 1.67
CA THR A 30 2.02 21.00 2.38
C THR A 30 0.97 19.90 2.53
N LEU A 31 1.29 18.70 2.05
CA LEU A 31 0.46 17.50 2.17
C LEU A 31 0.87 16.71 3.40
N LYS A 32 -0.08 16.40 4.27
CA LYS A 32 0.10 15.47 5.39
C LYS A 32 0.03 14.04 4.86
N VAL A 33 1.15 13.31 4.89
CA VAL A 33 1.27 11.93 4.38
C VAL A 33 1.40 10.98 5.56
N ALA A 34 0.42 10.13 5.82
CA ALA A 34 0.39 9.22 6.96
C ALA A 34 0.53 7.75 6.56
N HIS A 35 1.27 6.99 7.35
CA HIS A 35 1.44 5.56 7.16
C HIS A 35 1.80 4.84 8.48
N PHE A 36 1.76 3.49 8.47
CA PHE A 36 1.97 2.67 9.68
C PHE A 36 3.39 2.11 9.83
N TRP A 37 4.27 2.19 8.83
CA TRP A 37 5.63 1.67 8.91
C TRP A 37 6.55 2.52 9.78
N PRO A 38 7.60 1.91 10.38
CA PRO A 38 8.70 2.68 10.95
C PRO A 38 9.37 3.58 9.89
N PRO A 39 9.97 4.72 10.28
CA PRO A 39 10.56 5.68 9.31
C PRO A 39 11.62 5.08 8.39
N GLY A 40 12.40 4.10 8.89
CA GLY A 40 13.47 3.45 8.13
C GLY A 40 13.04 2.24 7.28
N ALA A 41 11.75 1.92 7.21
CA ALA A 41 11.27 0.84 6.36
C ALA A 41 11.39 1.18 4.87
N MET A 42 11.32 0.17 4.02
CA MET A 42 11.46 0.31 2.56
C MET A 42 10.36 1.20 1.98
N ALA A 43 9.10 1.00 2.34
CA ALA A 43 7.99 1.78 1.78
C ALA A 43 8.14 3.30 2.01
N PRO A 44 8.40 3.82 3.24
CA PRO A 44 8.67 5.25 3.41
C PRO A 44 9.94 5.74 2.73
N THR A 45 11.03 4.98 2.71
CA THR A 45 12.32 5.46 2.20
C THR A 45 12.48 5.34 0.69
N LYS A 46 11.87 4.31 0.07
CA LYS A 46 12.03 4.04 -1.38
C LYS A 46 10.78 4.36 -2.22
N VAL A 47 9.63 4.61 -1.60
CA VAL A 47 8.40 4.94 -2.32
C VAL A 47 7.82 6.28 -1.89
N ILE A 48 7.51 6.48 -0.60
CA ILE A 48 6.84 7.71 -0.13
C ILE A 48 7.76 8.92 -0.29
N GLN A 49 8.98 8.86 0.24
CA GLN A 49 9.91 9.99 0.15
C GLN A 49 10.26 10.33 -1.30
N PRO A 50 10.63 9.37 -2.19
CA PRO A 50 10.86 9.69 -3.60
C PRO A 50 9.62 10.24 -4.32
N TRP A 51 8.41 9.79 -4.00
CA TRP A 51 7.19 10.37 -4.54
C TRP A 51 7.01 11.83 -4.08
N CYS A 52 7.24 12.10 -2.80
CA CYS A 52 7.20 13.44 -2.23
C CYS A 52 8.23 14.38 -2.88
N ASP A 53 9.46 13.91 -3.05
CA ASP A 53 10.54 14.68 -3.69
C ASP A 53 10.20 14.97 -5.16
N LYS A 54 9.60 14.00 -5.84
CA LYS A 54 9.22 14.15 -7.23
C LYS A 54 8.09 15.16 -7.42
N ILE A 55 7.02 15.11 -6.64
CA ILE A 55 5.93 16.09 -6.73
C ILE A 55 6.40 17.49 -6.32
N ASN A 56 7.33 17.60 -5.37
CA ASN A 56 7.96 18.86 -5.01
C ASN A 56 8.74 19.43 -6.19
N LYS A 57 9.61 18.63 -6.82
CA LYS A 57 10.38 19.04 -8.00
C LYS A 57 9.47 19.43 -9.16
N ASP A 58 8.51 18.58 -9.51
CA ASP A 58 7.63 18.78 -10.67
C ASP A 58 6.67 19.96 -10.49
N SER A 59 6.37 20.35 -9.25
CA SER A 59 5.57 21.54 -8.90
C SER A 59 6.39 22.82 -8.78
N GLY A 60 7.72 22.79 -9.00
CA GLY A 60 8.59 23.93 -8.75
C GLY A 60 8.63 24.36 -7.28
N GLY A 61 8.55 23.40 -6.35
CA GLY A 61 8.59 23.64 -4.90
C GLY A 61 7.25 23.97 -4.26
N LYS A 62 6.15 24.04 -5.04
CA LYS A 62 4.82 24.41 -4.52
C LYS A 62 4.14 23.29 -3.74
N LEU A 63 4.38 22.02 -4.07
CA LEU A 63 3.90 20.87 -3.32
C LEU A 63 5.00 20.35 -2.41
N LYS A 64 4.72 20.25 -1.12
CA LYS A 64 5.62 19.68 -0.11
C LYS A 64 4.89 18.57 0.63
N CYS A 65 5.62 17.59 1.16
CA CYS A 65 5.07 16.60 2.07
C CYS A 65 5.57 16.85 3.49
N GLN A 66 4.67 16.61 4.44
CA GLN A 66 5.00 16.35 5.82
C GLN A 66 4.62 14.89 6.11
N ILE A 67 5.62 14.02 6.27
CA ILE A 67 5.40 12.58 6.46
C ILE A 67 5.21 12.29 7.95
N TYR A 68 4.17 11.51 8.26
CA TYR A 68 3.80 11.06 9.61
C TYR A 68 3.89 9.52 9.67
N PRO A 69 5.08 8.96 9.97
CA PRO A 69 5.31 7.52 10.06
C PRO A 69 4.69 6.92 11.33
N ALA A 70 4.58 5.58 11.37
CA ALA A 70 4.22 4.81 12.55
C ALA A 70 2.97 5.34 13.28
N MET A 71 1.95 5.75 12.54
CA MET A 71 0.68 6.28 13.08
C MET A 71 0.82 7.56 13.91
N GLN A 72 1.78 8.43 13.63
CA GLN A 72 2.00 9.67 14.40
C GLN A 72 0.80 10.63 14.43
N LEU A 73 -0.12 10.54 13.46
CA LEU A 73 -1.38 11.29 13.52
C LEU A 73 -2.42 10.64 14.46
N GLY A 74 -2.05 9.57 15.14
CA GLY A 74 -2.93 8.81 16.02
C GLY A 74 -3.74 7.73 15.32
N GLY A 75 -4.52 6.99 16.08
CA GLY A 75 -5.35 5.89 15.60
C GLY A 75 -4.57 4.59 15.35
N THR A 76 -5.17 3.68 14.59
CA THR A 76 -4.62 2.37 14.23
C THR A 76 -4.44 2.26 12.71
N PRO A 77 -3.61 1.32 12.21
CA PRO A 77 -3.45 1.10 10.76
C PRO A 77 -4.77 0.85 10.01
N ALA A 78 -5.77 0.21 10.64
CA ALA A 78 -7.09 0.00 10.06
C ALA A 78 -7.88 1.30 9.81
N GLN A 79 -7.53 2.39 10.51
CA GLN A 79 -8.21 3.68 10.38
C GLN A 79 -7.59 4.60 9.31
N LEU A 80 -6.45 4.23 8.70
CA LEU A 80 -5.78 5.09 7.72
C LEU A 80 -6.67 5.44 6.52
N PHE A 81 -7.45 4.47 6.02
CA PHE A 81 -8.41 4.77 4.94
C PHE A 81 -9.39 5.87 5.34
N ASP A 82 -9.95 5.77 6.55
CA ASP A 82 -10.90 6.75 7.05
C ASP A 82 -10.20 8.09 7.35
N GLN A 83 -8.94 8.09 7.78
CA GLN A 83 -8.18 9.32 7.96
C GLN A 83 -8.00 10.10 6.64
N ALA A 84 -7.79 9.39 5.51
CA ALA A 84 -7.77 10.04 4.20
C ALA A 84 -9.17 10.52 3.80
N ARG A 85 -10.20 9.69 3.96
CA ARG A 85 -11.60 10.07 3.64
C ARG A 85 -12.03 11.32 4.41
N ASP A 86 -11.75 11.36 5.70
CA ASP A 86 -12.24 12.39 6.63
C ASP A 86 -11.29 13.61 6.72
N GLY A 87 -10.16 13.62 5.99
CA GLY A 87 -9.24 14.75 5.91
C GLY A 87 -8.31 14.92 7.13
N VAL A 88 -8.17 13.91 7.98
CA VAL A 88 -7.15 13.88 9.04
C VAL A 88 -5.75 13.86 8.44
N ALA A 89 -5.56 13.05 7.40
CA ALA A 89 -4.40 13.05 6.53
C ALA A 89 -4.81 13.44 5.10
N ASP A 90 -3.93 14.15 4.39
CA ASP A 90 -4.16 14.49 2.98
C ASP A 90 -3.87 13.30 2.06
N VAL A 91 -2.86 12.50 2.41
CA VAL A 91 -2.48 11.26 1.72
C VAL A 91 -2.23 10.18 2.75
N VAL A 92 -2.68 8.97 2.48
CA VAL A 92 -2.36 7.78 3.28
C VAL A 92 -1.73 6.71 2.43
N TYR A 93 -0.88 5.89 3.05
CA TYR A 93 -0.41 4.65 2.46
C TYR A 93 -0.70 3.51 3.44
N THR A 94 -1.58 2.60 3.04
CA THR A 94 -2.16 1.59 3.94
C THR A 94 -2.39 0.26 3.25
N LEU A 95 -2.78 -0.73 4.03
CA LEU A 95 -3.22 -2.04 3.60
C LEU A 95 -4.75 -2.13 3.83
N PRO A 96 -5.59 -2.05 2.78
CA PRO A 96 -7.05 -2.10 2.91
C PRO A 96 -7.54 -3.33 3.68
N GLY A 97 -6.83 -4.47 3.55
CA GLY A 97 -7.11 -5.71 4.24
C GLY A 97 -7.05 -5.66 5.78
N TYR A 98 -6.50 -4.59 6.37
CA TYR A 98 -6.59 -4.35 7.82
C TYR A 98 -8.02 -4.04 8.28
N THR A 99 -8.91 -3.64 7.36
CA THR A 99 -10.35 -3.47 7.62
C THR A 99 -11.10 -4.63 7.00
N ALA A 100 -11.15 -5.76 7.71
CA ALA A 100 -11.67 -7.04 7.21
C ALA A 100 -13.06 -6.91 6.57
N GLY A 101 -13.20 -7.40 5.34
CA GLY A 101 -14.48 -7.47 4.61
C GLY A 101 -15.00 -6.16 4.04
N ARG A 102 -14.24 -5.07 4.16
CA ARG A 102 -14.61 -3.75 3.58
C ARG A 102 -14.34 -3.67 2.08
N PHE A 103 -13.33 -4.37 1.59
CA PHE A 103 -12.87 -4.33 0.20
C PHE A 103 -12.87 -5.73 -0.45
N PRO A 104 -13.99 -6.46 -0.39
CA PRO A 104 -14.02 -7.88 -0.76
C PRO A 104 -13.66 -8.14 -2.22
N LEU A 105 -13.89 -7.20 -3.14
CA LEU A 105 -13.58 -7.40 -4.57
C LEU A 105 -12.08 -7.26 -4.83
N ALA A 106 -11.40 -6.34 -4.14
CA ALA A 106 -9.95 -6.19 -4.24
C ALA A 106 -9.21 -7.39 -3.62
N GLU A 107 -9.80 -8.08 -2.63
CA GLU A 107 -9.24 -9.25 -1.98
C GLU A 107 -9.00 -10.45 -2.93
N VAL A 108 -9.50 -10.43 -4.17
CA VAL A 108 -9.23 -11.48 -5.17
C VAL A 108 -7.73 -11.67 -5.40
N PHE A 109 -6.93 -10.61 -5.30
CA PHE A 109 -5.47 -10.67 -5.44
C PHE A 109 -4.77 -11.15 -4.17
N GLU A 110 -5.48 -11.37 -3.08
CA GLU A 110 -4.97 -11.96 -1.84
C GLU A 110 -5.28 -13.46 -1.73
N LEU A 111 -5.95 -14.04 -2.72
CA LEU A 111 -6.16 -15.48 -2.79
C LEU A 111 -4.82 -16.21 -2.94
N PRO A 112 -4.65 -17.38 -2.30
CA PRO A 112 -3.37 -18.09 -2.31
C PRO A 112 -2.96 -18.48 -3.73
N PHE A 113 -1.68 -18.36 -4.03
CA PHE A 113 -1.09 -18.68 -5.34
C PHE A 113 -1.70 -17.91 -6.53
N MET A 114 -2.26 -16.73 -6.26
CA MET A 114 -2.82 -15.86 -7.30
C MET A 114 -1.72 -15.11 -8.05
N ASN A 115 -0.73 -14.62 -7.34
CA ASN A 115 0.30 -13.69 -7.84
C ASN A 115 1.63 -14.40 -8.11
N GLU A 116 2.44 -13.84 -9.01
CA GLU A 116 3.80 -14.28 -9.32
C GLU A 116 4.83 -13.40 -8.60
N ASN A 117 4.88 -12.12 -8.96
CA ASN A 117 5.78 -11.11 -8.40
C ASN A 117 5.05 -9.78 -8.20
N ALA A 118 5.66 -8.83 -7.49
CA ALA A 118 5.01 -7.57 -7.19
C ALA A 118 4.86 -6.67 -8.43
N GLU A 119 5.82 -6.63 -9.35
CA GLU A 119 5.74 -5.78 -10.55
C GLU A 119 4.55 -6.15 -11.43
N ALA A 120 4.39 -7.45 -11.73
CA ALA A 120 3.29 -7.95 -12.56
C ALA A 120 1.94 -7.81 -11.86
N SER A 121 1.86 -8.29 -10.62
CA SER A 121 0.61 -8.30 -9.84
C SER A 121 0.10 -6.90 -9.54
N SER A 122 1.00 -5.95 -9.26
CA SER A 122 0.63 -4.55 -9.04
C SER A 122 -0.02 -3.93 -10.28
N GLN A 123 0.53 -4.17 -11.47
CA GLN A 123 -0.07 -3.69 -12.71
C GLN A 123 -1.45 -4.33 -12.95
N ALA A 124 -1.61 -5.63 -12.63
CA ALA A 124 -2.89 -6.34 -12.73
C ALA A 124 -3.93 -5.75 -11.76
N VAL A 125 -3.59 -5.51 -10.50
CA VAL A 125 -4.48 -4.89 -9.50
C VAL A 125 -4.92 -3.49 -9.95
N TRP A 126 -3.99 -2.69 -10.46
CA TRP A 126 -4.30 -1.34 -10.91
C TRP A 126 -5.25 -1.34 -12.11
N GLU A 127 -4.99 -2.17 -13.13
CA GLU A 127 -5.88 -2.29 -14.29
C GLU A 127 -7.25 -2.88 -13.90
N TYR A 128 -7.27 -3.84 -12.98
CA TYR A 128 -8.52 -4.37 -12.43
C TYR A 128 -9.36 -3.29 -11.77
N TYR A 129 -8.75 -2.43 -10.94
CA TYR A 129 -9.40 -1.26 -10.36
C TYR A 129 -9.94 -0.31 -11.45
N LEU A 130 -9.10 0.08 -12.43
CA LEU A 130 -9.48 1.02 -13.47
C LEU A 130 -10.62 0.52 -14.37
N THR A 131 -10.71 -0.78 -14.59
CA THR A 131 -11.63 -1.39 -15.57
C THR A 131 -12.82 -2.10 -14.94
N THR A 132 -12.99 -2.03 -13.59
CA THR A 132 -14.06 -2.71 -12.87
C THR A 132 -14.82 -1.71 -11.98
N PRO A 133 -15.96 -1.15 -12.45
CA PRO A 133 -16.72 -0.14 -11.70
C PRO A 133 -17.13 -0.57 -10.29
N ALA A 134 -17.40 -1.86 -10.07
CA ALA A 134 -17.71 -2.39 -8.75
C ALA A 134 -16.52 -2.26 -7.78
N VAL A 135 -15.29 -2.48 -8.25
CA VAL A 135 -14.07 -2.31 -7.44
C VAL A 135 -13.82 -0.82 -7.16
N GLN A 136 -14.06 0.07 -8.14
CA GLN A 136 -13.94 1.51 -7.91
C GLN A 136 -14.87 2.00 -6.78
N LYS A 137 -16.07 1.42 -6.68
CA LYS A 137 -17.01 1.75 -5.60
C LYS A 137 -16.49 1.37 -4.21
N GLU A 138 -15.68 0.31 -4.08
CA GLU A 138 -15.07 -0.05 -2.79
C GLU A 138 -14.15 1.04 -2.25
N PHE A 139 -13.50 1.79 -3.14
CA PHE A 139 -12.61 2.89 -2.80
C PHE A 139 -13.27 4.27 -2.90
N ALA A 140 -14.59 4.33 -3.05
CA ALA A 140 -15.31 5.60 -3.01
C ALA A 140 -15.06 6.32 -1.66
N GLY A 141 -14.88 7.62 -1.72
CA GLY A 141 -14.54 8.44 -0.54
C GLY A 141 -13.06 8.78 -0.41
N VAL A 142 -12.19 8.16 -1.22
CA VAL A 142 -10.79 8.58 -1.39
C VAL A 142 -10.45 8.65 -2.89
N LYS A 143 -9.37 9.37 -3.24
CA LYS A 143 -8.78 9.34 -4.58
C LYS A 143 -7.58 8.38 -4.55
N PRO A 144 -7.69 7.13 -5.07
CA PRO A 144 -6.54 6.26 -5.17
C PRO A 144 -5.48 6.86 -6.09
N LEU A 145 -4.25 6.93 -5.60
CA LEU A 145 -3.07 7.32 -6.36
C LEU A 145 -2.38 6.08 -6.95
N MET A 146 -2.42 4.97 -6.21
CA MET A 146 -2.05 3.64 -6.67
C MET A 146 -2.72 2.56 -5.82
N LEU A 147 -2.95 1.41 -6.44
CA LEU A 147 -3.17 0.10 -5.81
C LEU A 147 -2.07 -0.81 -6.31
N HIS A 148 -1.46 -1.57 -5.41
CA HIS A 148 -0.38 -2.49 -5.76
C HIS A 148 -0.34 -3.67 -4.80
N THR A 149 0.48 -4.68 -5.09
CA THR A 149 0.77 -5.80 -4.18
C THR A 149 2.20 -5.72 -3.68
N HIS A 150 2.49 -6.40 -2.57
CA HIS A 150 3.86 -6.73 -2.20
C HIS A 150 4.36 -7.95 -2.99
N ASP A 151 5.66 -8.23 -2.90
CA ASP A 151 6.32 -9.43 -3.38
C ASP A 151 5.80 -10.70 -2.67
N GLU A 152 6.47 -11.81 -2.86
CA GLU A 152 6.07 -13.07 -2.24
C GLU A 152 6.13 -12.99 -0.71
N GLY A 153 5.04 -13.42 -0.07
CA GLY A 153 4.98 -13.54 1.37
C GLY A 153 5.32 -14.96 1.83
N TYR A 154 6.11 -15.05 2.89
CA TYR A 154 6.68 -16.29 3.42
C TYR A 154 6.21 -16.60 4.84
N VAL A 155 6.52 -17.84 5.29
CA VAL A 155 6.20 -18.32 6.64
C VAL A 155 7.44 -18.19 7.51
N HIS A 156 7.31 -17.49 8.63
CA HIS A 156 8.39 -17.28 9.59
C HIS A 156 7.96 -17.75 10.97
N THR A 157 8.79 -18.56 11.63
CA THR A 157 8.47 -19.16 12.95
C THR A 157 9.64 -19.03 13.91
N LYS A 158 9.32 -19.07 15.21
CA LYS A 158 10.31 -18.93 16.27
C LYS A 158 11.02 -20.24 16.59
N GLU A 159 10.28 -21.31 16.82
CA GLU A 159 10.80 -22.55 17.42
C GLU A 159 10.74 -23.76 16.50
N LYS A 160 9.94 -23.74 15.43
CA LYS A 160 9.70 -24.91 14.58
C LYS A 160 9.78 -24.57 13.10
N GLN A 161 10.58 -25.34 12.34
CA GLN A 161 10.59 -25.26 10.88
C GLN A 161 9.30 -25.87 10.30
N ILE A 162 8.63 -25.13 9.43
CA ILE A 162 7.49 -25.65 8.66
C ILE A 162 8.03 -26.31 7.40
N LYS A 163 7.79 -27.63 7.25
CA LYS A 163 8.19 -28.43 6.10
C LYS A 163 7.00 -29.07 5.39
N ALA A 164 5.91 -29.30 6.11
CA ALA A 164 4.70 -29.93 5.61
C ALA A 164 3.44 -29.34 6.27
N LEU A 165 2.25 -29.61 5.71
CA LEU A 165 0.97 -29.20 6.27
C LEU A 165 0.81 -29.57 7.76
N ALA A 166 1.26 -30.76 8.14
CA ALA A 166 1.16 -31.21 9.53
C ALA A 166 1.93 -30.32 10.51
N ASP A 167 2.92 -29.56 10.05
CA ASP A 167 3.71 -28.68 10.89
C ASP A 167 2.99 -27.41 11.32
N PHE A 168 1.96 -27.00 10.59
CA PHE A 168 1.12 -25.85 10.97
C PHE A 168 0.21 -26.15 12.16
N LYS A 169 -0.10 -27.43 12.41
CA LYS A 169 -1.07 -27.82 13.43
C LYS A 169 -0.72 -27.29 14.81
N GLY A 170 -1.65 -26.52 15.37
CA GLY A 170 -1.56 -25.98 16.71
C GLY A 170 -0.73 -24.68 16.84
N LEU A 171 -0.07 -24.23 15.76
CA LEU A 171 0.68 -22.97 15.78
C LEU A 171 -0.26 -21.77 15.69
N LYS A 172 -0.04 -20.80 16.56
CA LYS A 172 -0.69 -19.49 16.47
C LYS A 172 0.10 -18.63 15.49
N MET A 173 -0.47 -18.42 14.30
CA MET A 173 0.22 -17.75 13.20
C MET A 173 -0.44 -16.41 12.89
N ARG A 174 0.35 -15.35 12.89
CA ARG A 174 -0.14 -14.03 12.48
C ARG A 174 -0.42 -14.00 10.99
N ALA A 175 -1.57 -13.45 10.64
CA ALA A 175 -1.93 -13.10 9.27
C ALA A 175 -2.28 -11.62 9.13
N PRO A 176 -1.90 -10.96 8.01
CA PRO A 176 -2.19 -9.54 7.82
C PRO A 176 -3.64 -9.26 7.46
N THR A 177 -4.30 -10.14 6.69
CA THR A 177 -5.60 -9.87 6.08
C THR A 177 -6.58 -11.01 6.31
N ARG A 178 -7.83 -10.79 5.95
CA ARG A 178 -8.90 -11.78 6.07
C ARG A 178 -8.62 -13.04 5.23
N GLN A 179 -8.15 -12.87 3.99
CA GLN A 179 -7.85 -14.01 3.13
C GLN A 179 -6.65 -14.82 3.64
N THR A 180 -5.62 -14.16 4.14
CA THR A 180 -4.47 -14.85 4.75
C THR A 180 -4.82 -15.53 6.08
N ASN A 181 -5.79 -15.01 6.84
CA ASN A 181 -6.33 -15.73 8.01
C ASN A 181 -7.04 -17.03 7.58
N LYS A 182 -7.90 -16.97 6.56
CA LYS A 182 -8.54 -18.15 5.99
C LYS A 182 -7.51 -19.16 5.46
N LEU A 183 -6.48 -18.67 4.76
CA LEU A 183 -5.37 -19.50 4.28
C LEU A 183 -4.69 -20.27 5.42
N LEU A 184 -4.25 -19.59 6.47
CA LEU A 184 -3.60 -20.22 7.62
C LEU A 184 -4.51 -21.25 8.30
N ALA A 185 -5.83 -20.99 8.41
CA ALA A 185 -6.79 -21.96 8.93
C ALA A 185 -6.90 -23.21 8.04
N LYS A 186 -6.90 -23.05 6.70
CA LYS A 186 -6.90 -24.19 5.75
C LYS A 186 -5.61 -25.00 5.81
N LEU A 187 -4.48 -24.34 6.09
CA LEU A 187 -3.20 -25.01 6.30
C LEU A 187 -3.08 -25.71 7.69
N GLY A 188 -4.05 -25.51 8.58
CA GLY A 188 -4.10 -26.17 9.90
C GLY A 188 -3.56 -25.35 11.06
N ALA A 189 -3.15 -24.11 10.86
CA ALA A 189 -2.75 -23.20 11.94
C ALA A 189 -3.95 -22.55 12.63
N ALA A 190 -3.72 -21.95 13.79
CA ALA A 190 -4.62 -21.04 14.47
C ALA A 190 -4.28 -19.60 14.06
N PRO A 191 -5.03 -18.95 13.16
CA PRO A 191 -4.71 -17.63 12.67
C PRO A 191 -5.00 -16.56 13.72
N VAL A 192 -4.10 -15.55 13.79
CA VAL A 192 -4.24 -14.38 14.66
C VAL A 192 -4.12 -13.13 13.80
N ALA A 193 -5.23 -12.42 13.59
CA ALA A 193 -5.27 -11.21 12.79
C ALA A 193 -4.66 -10.03 13.56
N MET A 194 -3.66 -9.39 12.99
CA MET A 194 -3.12 -8.13 13.53
C MET A 194 -2.35 -7.32 12.49
N PRO A 195 -2.36 -5.98 12.58
CA PRO A 195 -1.50 -5.12 11.77
C PRO A 195 -0.02 -5.30 12.12
N LEU A 196 0.86 -4.95 11.16
CA LEU A 196 2.31 -5.08 11.28
C LEU A 196 2.91 -4.52 12.58
N PRO A 197 2.55 -3.31 13.06
CA PRO A 197 3.18 -2.75 14.26
C PRO A 197 3.00 -3.59 15.53
N ALA A 198 1.98 -4.45 15.60
CA ALA A 198 1.73 -5.30 16.75
C ALA A 198 2.53 -6.62 16.75
N VAL A 199 3.11 -7.00 15.59
CA VAL A 199 3.76 -8.32 15.41
C VAL A 199 4.99 -8.50 16.29
N PRO A 200 5.93 -7.54 16.40
CA PRO A 200 7.12 -7.73 17.25
C PRO A 200 6.78 -7.97 18.72
N GLU A 201 5.82 -7.24 19.25
CA GLU A 201 5.37 -7.43 20.64
C GLU A 201 4.69 -8.79 20.83
N ALA A 202 3.80 -9.17 19.90
CA ALA A 202 3.10 -10.45 19.94
C ALA A 202 4.08 -11.64 19.87
N MET A 203 5.12 -11.56 19.02
CA MET A 203 6.21 -12.54 18.96
C MET A 203 7.00 -12.60 20.26
N SER A 204 7.41 -11.46 20.79
CA SER A 204 8.20 -11.36 22.02
C SER A 204 7.47 -11.95 23.22
N LYS A 205 6.16 -11.68 23.33
CA LYS A 205 5.28 -12.17 24.41
C LYS A 205 4.78 -13.61 24.21
N GLY A 206 5.08 -14.27 23.09
CA GLY A 206 4.58 -15.62 22.78
C GLY A 206 3.07 -15.67 22.53
N VAL A 207 2.46 -14.55 22.15
CA VAL A 207 1.05 -14.51 21.71
C VAL A 207 0.87 -15.26 20.38
N ILE A 208 1.90 -15.20 19.53
CA ILE A 208 2.01 -15.93 18.27
C ILE A 208 3.32 -16.70 18.22
N ASP A 209 3.31 -17.83 17.49
CA ASP A 209 4.45 -18.73 17.29
C ASP A 209 5.19 -18.38 15.98
N GLY A 210 4.54 -17.63 15.09
CA GLY A 210 5.07 -17.22 13.81
C GLY A 210 4.15 -16.25 13.08
N TYR A 211 4.55 -15.90 11.86
CA TYR A 211 3.81 -14.91 11.06
C TYR A 211 4.00 -15.13 9.57
N LEU A 212 3.07 -14.59 8.78
CA LEU A 212 3.21 -14.37 7.35
C LEU A 212 3.71 -12.95 7.11
N LEU A 213 4.84 -12.79 6.40
CA LEU A 213 5.40 -11.51 5.94
C LEU A 213 6.29 -11.69 4.71
N PRO A 214 6.42 -10.69 3.83
CA PRO A 214 7.49 -10.63 2.84
C PRO A 214 8.81 -10.18 3.50
N TRP A 215 9.93 -10.40 2.82
CA TRP A 215 11.25 -10.17 3.40
C TRP A 215 11.60 -8.69 3.60
N GLU A 216 11.11 -7.79 2.74
CA GLU A 216 11.54 -6.40 2.72
C GLU A 216 11.27 -5.63 4.03
N VAL A 217 10.22 -6.01 4.75
CA VAL A 217 9.79 -5.31 5.97
C VAL A 217 10.42 -5.86 7.25
N ILE A 218 10.85 -7.11 7.24
CA ILE A 218 11.35 -7.85 8.42
C ILE A 218 12.47 -7.11 9.17
N PRO A 219 13.52 -6.56 8.49
CA PRO A 219 14.58 -5.84 9.17
C PRO A 219 14.10 -4.58 9.90
N SER A 220 13.19 -3.83 9.28
CA SER A 220 12.72 -2.55 9.82
C SER A 220 11.95 -2.68 11.14
N VAL A 221 11.35 -3.84 11.38
CA VAL A 221 10.61 -4.20 12.60
C VAL A 221 11.37 -5.23 13.46
N LYS A 222 12.64 -5.53 13.11
CA LYS A 222 13.55 -6.43 13.84
C LYS A 222 13.01 -7.84 14.07
N LEU A 223 12.11 -8.31 13.25
CA LEU A 223 11.53 -9.66 13.38
C LEU A 223 12.53 -10.78 13.10
N HIS A 224 13.59 -10.52 12.32
CA HIS A 224 14.72 -11.44 12.14
C HIS A 224 15.47 -11.78 13.44
N GLU A 225 15.28 -10.98 14.50
CA GLU A 225 15.85 -11.25 15.83
C GLU A 225 14.97 -12.19 16.66
N LEU A 226 13.69 -12.27 16.33
CA LEU A 226 12.65 -13.02 17.07
C LEU A 226 12.30 -14.36 16.43
N THR A 227 12.75 -14.61 15.19
CA THR A 227 12.47 -15.83 14.44
C THR A 227 13.77 -16.50 13.98
N LYS A 228 13.74 -17.83 13.94
CA LYS A 228 14.91 -18.66 13.55
C LYS A 228 14.66 -19.46 12.28
N PHE A 229 13.41 -19.74 11.94
CA PHE A 229 13.03 -20.63 10.86
C PHE A 229 12.21 -19.87 9.82
N HIS A 230 12.60 -20.02 8.57
CA HIS A 230 11.97 -19.39 7.43
C HIS A 230 11.62 -20.45 6.39
N THR A 231 10.37 -20.49 5.98
CA THR A 231 9.88 -21.42 4.97
C THR A 231 9.46 -20.62 3.75
N GLU A 232 10.09 -20.94 2.63
CA GLU A 232 9.97 -20.24 1.35
C GLU A 232 9.41 -21.20 0.30
N THR A 233 8.77 -20.65 -0.73
CA THR A 233 8.43 -21.39 -1.95
C THR A 233 9.55 -21.25 -2.98
N ASP A 234 9.57 -22.13 -3.99
CA ASP A 234 10.50 -21.97 -5.12
C ASP A 234 10.15 -20.68 -5.87
N PRO A 235 11.09 -19.80 -6.22
CA PRO A 235 10.82 -18.57 -6.97
C PRO A 235 10.14 -18.76 -8.34
N LYS A 236 10.12 -20.00 -8.85
CA LYS A 236 9.38 -20.35 -10.08
C LYS A 236 7.90 -20.64 -9.84
N GLU A 237 7.51 -20.77 -8.58
CA GLU A 237 6.14 -21.00 -8.18
C GLU A 237 5.44 -19.67 -7.92
N ARG A 238 4.12 -19.67 -7.98
CA ARG A 238 3.32 -18.51 -7.55
C ARG A 238 3.43 -18.30 -6.06
N ALA A 239 3.42 -17.05 -5.65
CA ALA A 239 3.49 -16.63 -4.27
C ALA A 239 2.44 -17.32 -3.39
N LEU A 240 2.84 -17.85 -2.24
CA LEU A 240 1.90 -18.43 -1.27
C LEU A 240 0.76 -17.46 -0.97
N TYR A 241 1.12 -16.21 -0.76
CA TYR A 241 0.17 -15.10 -0.64
C TYR A 241 0.84 -13.78 -1.01
N SER A 242 0.03 -12.79 -1.30
CA SER A 242 0.36 -11.38 -1.35
C SER A 242 -0.80 -10.60 -0.75
N ALA A 243 -0.60 -9.31 -0.47
CA ALA A 243 -1.67 -8.43 0.00
C ALA A 243 -1.71 -7.14 -0.82
N VAL A 244 -2.91 -6.57 -0.94
CA VAL A 244 -3.14 -5.34 -1.69
C VAL A 244 -2.84 -4.13 -0.80
N PHE A 245 -2.05 -3.20 -1.31
CA PHE A 245 -1.79 -1.89 -0.72
C PHE A 245 -2.50 -0.79 -1.47
N LEU A 246 -2.78 0.29 -0.77
CA LEU A 246 -3.40 1.50 -1.28
C LEU A 246 -2.60 2.73 -0.87
N MET A 247 -2.21 3.55 -1.82
CA MET A 247 -1.86 4.95 -1.58
C MET A 247 -3.02 5.81 -2.10
N ALA A 248 -3.61 6.62 -1.24
CA ALA A 248 -4.80 7.41 -1.59
C ALA A 248 -4.75 8.81 -0.99
N MET A 249 -5.41 9.74 -1.68
CA MET A 249 -5.52 11.14 -1.28
C MET A 249 -6.95 11.48 -0.87
N ASN A 250 -7.09 12.39 0.06
CA ASN A 250 -8.38 13.00 0.42
C ASN A 250 -8.95 13.73 -0.80
N PRO A 251 -10.20 13.44 -1.23
CA PRO A 251 -10.79 14.06 -2.42
C PRO A 251 -10.95 15.59 -2.29
N ALA A 252 -11.40 16.08 -1.14
CA ALA A 252 -11.59 17.53 -0.93
C ALA A 252 -10.25 18.27 -0.97
N LYS A 253 -9.18 17.66 -0.42
CA LYS A 253 -7.83 18.23 -0.53
C LYS A 253 -7.37 18.28 -1.97
N TYR A 254 -7.55 17.19 -2.74
CA TYR A 254 -7.23 17.17 -4.16
C TYR A 254 -8.03 18.23 -4.92
N ASP A 255 -9.33 18.33 -4.67
CA ASP A 255 -10.21 19.28 -5.36
C ASP A 255 -9.85 20.75 -5.05
N SER A 256 -9.31 21.03 -3.87
CA SER A 256 -8.82 22.35 -3.47
C SER A 256 -7.52 22.78 -4.13
N LEU A 257 -6.78 21.86 -4.76
CA LEU A 257 -5.53 22.19 -5.43
C LEU A 257 -5.76 23.00 -6.70
N PRO A 258 -4.88 23.98 -7.01
CA PRO A 258 -4.80 24.59 -8.33
C PRO A 258 -4.65 23.57 -9.45
N THR A 259 -5.14 23.89 -10.65
CA THR A 259 -5.14 22.96 -11.80
C THR A 259 -3.74 22.46 -12.16
N ASP A 260 -2.72 23.29 -12.08
CA ASP A 260 -1.32 22.92 -12.32
C ASP A 260 -0.83 21.89 -11.29
N LEU A 261 -1.18 22.04 -10.01
CA LEU A 261 -0.82 21.11 -8.95
C LEU A 261 -1.60 19.80 -9.01
N LYS A 262 -2.88 19.83 -9.43
CA LYS A 262 -3.64 18.60 -9.74
C LYS A 262 -2.94 17.76 -10.81
N LYS A 263 -2.49 18.40 -11.89
CA LYS A 263 -1.73 17.75 -12.96
C LYS A 263 -0.43 17.12 -12.44
N VAL A 264 0.27 17.79 -11.51
CA VAL A 264 1.47 17.20 -10.90
C VAL A 264 1.12 15.95 -10.12
N ILE A 265 0.06 15.94 -9.30
CA ILE A 265 -0.40 14.74 -8.59
C ILE A 265 -0.77 13.63 -9.57
N ASP A 266 -1.57 13.93 -10.59
CA ASP A 266 -2.04 12.93 -11.57
C ASP A 266 -0.88 12.33 -12.38
N ASN A 267 0.08 13.14 -12.83
CA ASN A 267 1.26 12.69 -13.56
C ASN A 267 2.23 11.83 -12.71
N ASN A 268 2.15 11.96 -11.38
CA ASN A 268 2.95 11.20 -10.42
C ASN A 268 2.14 10.10 -9.71
N SER A 269 1.05 9.66 -10.30
CA SER A 269 0.13 8.61 -9.81
C SER A 269 -0.14 7.58 -10.91
N GLY A 270 -0.85 6.52 -10.57
CA GLY A 270 -1.34 5.54 -11.53
C GLY A 270 -0.26 4.60 -12.07
N ALA A 271 -0.39 4.19 -13.33
CA ALA A 271 0.35 3.06 -13.90
C ALA A 271 1.88 3.14 -13.75
N ALA A 272 2.48 4.31 -13.94
CA ALA A 272 3.93 4.48 -13.82
C ALA A 272 4.40 4.30 -12.37
N LEU A 273 3.70 4.91 -11.41
CA LEU A 273 3.98 4.77 -9.98
C LEU A 273 3.77 3.32 -9.52
N VAL A 274 2.68 2.68 -9.97
CA VAL A 274 2.35 1.29 -9.66
C VAL A 274 3.45 0.34 -10.11
N LYS A 275 3.88 0.44 -11.38
CA LYS A 275 4.95 -0.39 -11.94
C LYS A 275 6.26 -0.20 -11.18
N GLN A 276 6.66 1.06 -10.96
CA GLN A 276 7.89 1.37 -10.22
C GLN A 276 7.83 0.85 -8.78
N THR A 277 6.68 0.98 -8.12
CA THR A 277 6.47 0.50 -6.76
C THR A 277 6.60 -1.03 -6.71
N GLY A 278 5.89 -1.78 -7.56
CA GLY A 278 6.00 -3.24 -7.62
C GLY A 278 7.45 -3.71 -7.83
N LYS A 279 8.16 -3.12 -8.80
CA LYS A 279 9.58 -3.38 -9.02
C LYS A 279 10.44 -3.12 -7.78
N THR A 280 10.16 -2.03 -7.06
CA THR A 280 10.90 -1.69 -5.82
C THR A 280 10.68 -2.75 -4.73
N TRP A 281 9.49 -3.34 -4.65
CA TRP A 281 9.19 -4.44 -3.74
C TRP A 281 10.01 -5.68 -4.10
N ASP A 282 9.96 -6.15 -5.34
CA ASP A 282 10.73 -7.31 -5.80
C ASP A 282 12.23 -7.15 -5.55
N GLU A 283 12.80 -5.98 -5.86
CA GLU A 283 14.22 -5.68 -5.64
C GLU A 283 14.63 -5.62 -4.15
N SER A 284 13.67 -5.35 -3.26
CA SER A 284 13.96 -5.14 -1.83
C SER A 284 13.95 -6.43 -0.99
N ALA A 285 13.35 -7.50 -1.49
CA ALA A 285 13.26 -8.81 -0.82
C ALA A 285 14.65 -9.38 -0.45
N THR A 286 15.59 -9.33 -1.38
CA THR A 286 16.95 -9.88 -1.19
C THR A 286 17.68 -9.26 -0.01
N ALA A 287 17.57 -7.95 0.16
CA ALA A 287 18.22 -7.25 1.27
C ALA A 287 17.62 -7.65 2.64
N GLY A 288 16.30 -7.82 2.68
CA GLY A 288 15.60 -8.28 3.89
C GLY A 288 15.99 -9.70 4.30
N ARG A 289 16.08 -10.61 3.32
CA ARG A 289 16.48 -12.01 3.53
C ARG A 289 17.92 -12.13 4.04
N LYS A 290 18.84 -11.34 3.48
CA LYS A 290 20.26 -11.34 3.85
C LYS A 290 20.50 -11.09 5.33
N VAL A 291 19.72 -10.22 5.96
CA VAL A 291 19.84 -9.93 7.40
C VAL A 291 19.56 -11.19 8.26
N ALA A 292 18.60 -12.04 7.84
CA ALA A 292 18.32 -13.29 8.51
C ALA A 292 19.42 -14.35 8.23
N GLU A 293 20.03 -14.36 7.05
CA GLU A 293 21.17 -15.21 6.71
C GLU A 293 22.40 -14.87 7.55
N GLU A 294 22.72 -13.60 7.73
CA GLU A 294 23.82 -13.11 8.56
C GLU A 294 23.66 -13.55 10.04
N ARG A 295 22.42 -13.73 10.48
CA ARG A 295 22.10 -14.27 11.81
C ARG A 295 22.17 -15.80 11.87
N LYS A 296 22.47 -16.47 10.77
CA LYS A 296 22.51 -17.94 10.63
C LYS A 296 21.14 -18.59 10.94
N ASN A 297 20.07 -17.92 10.56
CA ASN A 297 18.73 -18.48 10.64
C ASN A 297 18.60 -19.67 9.65
N THR A 298 17.65 -20.55 9.90
CA THR A 298 17.42 -21.74 9.06
C THR A 298 16.39 -21.46 7.99
N PHE A 299 16.70 -21.79 6.76
CA PHE A 299 15.83 -21.63 5.59
C PHE A 299 15.43 -23.01 5.06
N TYR A 300 14.20 -23.11 4.60
CA TYR A 300 13.67 -24.31 3.97
C TYR A 300 12.80 -23.94 2.78
N THR A 301 13.13 -24.43 1.60
CA THR A 301 12.29 -24.28 0.41
C THR A 301 11.35 -25.48 0.32
N VAL A 302 10.06 -25.21 0.25
CA VAL A 302 9.01 -26.24 0.15
C VAL A 302 9.13 -26.94 -1.22
N PRO A 303 9.28 -28.27 -1.26
CA PRO A 303 9.31 -28.97 -2.55
C PRO A 303 7.94 -28.92 -3.24
N ALA A 304 7.94 -29.00 -4.57
CA ALA A 304 6.74 -28.90 -5.39
C ALA A 304 5.64 -29.89 -5.00
N SER A 305 6.02 -31.10 -4.58
CA SER A 305 5.05 -32.12 -4.09
C SER A 305 4.31 -31.68 -2.83
N GLU A 306 4.99 -31.05 -1.88
CA GLU A 306 4.35 -30.56 -0.67
C GLU A 306 3.59 -29.25 -0.95
N LEU A 307 4.10 -28.40 -1.84
CA LEU A 307 3.39 -27.20 -2.27
C LEU A 307 2.05 -27.55 -2.95
N ALA A 308 1.99 -28.69 -3.67
CA ALA A 308 0.74 -29.20 -4.21
C ALA A 308 -0.28 -29.55 -3.10
N ASN A 309 0.18 -30.10 -1.95
CA ASN A 309 -0.67 -30.35 -0.78
C ASN A 309 -1.22 -29.02 -0.21
N TRP A 310 -0.40 -27.98 -0.11
CA TRP A 310 -0.83 -26.66 0.35
C TRP A 310 -1.86 -26.04 -0.59
N ARG A 311 -1.66 -26.15 -1.91
CA ARG A 311 -2.62 -25.73 -2.94
C ARG A 311 -3.95 -26.48 -2.78
N GLY A 312 -3.89 -27.80 -2.62
CA GLY A 312 -5.09 -28.63 -2.41
C GLY A 312 -5.86 -28.23 -1.15
N ALA A 313 -5.17 -28.05 -0.02
CA ALA A 313 -5.77 -27.65 1.24
C ALA A 313 -6.47 -26.27 1.18
N SER A 314 -5.95 -25.35 0.37
CA SER A 314 -6.45 -23.97 0.26
C SER A 314 -7.37 -23.74 -0.95
N ALA A 315 -7.57 -24.72 -1.83
CA ALA A 315 -8.29 -24.55 -3.10
C ALA A 315 -9.73 -24.03 -2.92
N SER A 316 -10.42 -24.45 -1.87
CA SER A 316 -11.80 -24.02 -1.58
C SER A 316 -11.93 -22.50 -1.35
N LEU A 317 -10.84 -21.78 -1.05
CA LEU A 317 -10.88 -20.34 -0.81
C LEU A 317 -11.31 -19.54 -2.04
N TYR A 318 -11.06 -20.05 -3.23
CA TYR A 318 -11.52 -19.46 -4.49
C TYR A 318 -13.05 -19.52 -4.60
N ASP A 319 -13.63 -20.69 -4.34
CA ASP A 319 -15.08 -20.86 -4.37
C ASP A 319 -15.79 -20.09 -3.23
N GLU A 320 -15.16 -20.06 -2.05
CA GLU A 320 -15.66 -19.27 -0.92
C GLU A 320 -15.70 -17.78 -1.25
N TRP A 321 -14.65 -17.24 -1.92
CA TRP A 321 -14.61 -15.85 -2.35
C TRP A 321 -15.67 -15.58 -3.42
N ILE A 322 -15.80 -16.46 -4.45
CA ILE A 322 -16.85 -16.35 -5.47
C ILE A 322 -18.23 -16.29 -4.83
N ALA A 323 -18.54 -17.24 -3.93
CA ALA A 323 -19.82 -17.29 -3.25
C ALA A 323 -20.11 -16.01 -2.45
N GLU A 324 -19.11 -15.51 -1.70
CA GLU A 324 -19.24 -14.32 -0.88
C GLU A 324 -19.54 -13.06 -1.72
N VAL A 325 -18.78 -12.82 -2.80
CA VAL A 325 -18.98 -11.62 -3.62
C VAL A 325 -20.25 -11.73 -4.48
N THR A 326 -20.66 -12.95 -4.84
CA THR A 326 -21.93 -13.22 -5.54
C THR A 326 -23.12 -12.94 -4.62
N ALA A 327 -23.05 -13.32 -3.36
CA ALA A 327 -24.09 -12.99 -2.37
C ALA A 327 -24.24 -11.47 -2.15
N LYS A 328 -23.22 -10.68 -2.50
CA LYS A 328 -23.25 -9.19 -2.48
C LYS A 328 -23.68 -8.58 -3.82
N GLY A 329 -24.18 -9.38 -4.76
CA GLY A 329 -24.71 -8.91 -6.05
C GLY A 329 -23.66 -8.73 -7.14
N ASN A 330 -22.48 -9.32 -7.02
CA ASN A 330 -21.43 -9.26 -8.06
C ASN A 330 -21.30 -10.62 -8.77
N ASP A 331 -20.85 -10.59 -10.02
CA ASP A 331 -20.48 -11.83 -10.73
C ASP A 331 -19.07 -12.28 -10.29
N GLY A 332 -19.02 -13.06 -9.21
CA GLY A 332 -17.76 -13.53 -8.62
C GLY A 332 -16.91 -14.35 -9.58
N LYS A 333 -17.54 -15.18 -10.45
CA LYS A 333 -16.81 -15.97 -11.45
C LYS A 333 -16.16 -15.09 -12.52
N ALA A 334 -16.91 -14.13 -13.06
CA ALA A 334 -16.38 -13.20 -14.05
C ALA A 334 -15.28 -12.32 -13.45
N LEU A 335 -15.43 -11.85 -12.21
CA LEU A 335 -14.44 -11.05 -11.52
C LEU A 335 -13.13 -11.83 -11.27
N LEU A 336 -13.21 -13.08 -10.82
CA LEU A 336 -12.05 -13.96 -10.66
C LEU A 336 -11.35 -14.20 -12.00
N ALA A 337 -12.09 -14.58 -13.04
CA ALA A 337 -11.55 -14.83 -14.37
C ALA A 337 -10.84 -13.59 -14.93
N LYS A 338 -11.42 -12.40 -14.72
CA LYS A 338 -10.80 -11.12 -15.10
C LYS A 338 -9.50 -10.87 -14.35
N ALA A 339 -9.48 -11.05 -13.03
CA ALA A 339 -8.29 -10.87 -12.21
C ALA A 339 -7.16 -11.83 -12.66
N GLN A 340 -7.48 -13.11 -12.88
CA GLN A 340 -6.53 -14.11 -13.37
C GLN A 340 -5.99 -13.76 -14.78
N ALA A 341 -6.86 -13.30 -15.69
CA ALA A 341 -6.44 -12.86 -17.01
C ALA A 341 -5.50 -11.65 -16.96
N LEU A 342 -5.73 -10.71 -16.04
CA LEU A 342 -4.88 -9.55 -15.85
C LEU A 342 -3.51 -9.93 -15.24
N VAL A 343 -3.49 -10.83 -14.26
CA VAL A 343 -2.21 -11.37 -13.73
C VAL A 343 -1.43 -12.00 -14.87
N LYS A 344 -2.04 -12.91 -15.63
CA LYS A 344 -1.40 -13.55 -16.80
C LYS A 344 -0.93 -12.56 -17.89
N LYS A 345 -1.65 -11.46 -18.09
CA LYS A 345 -1.28 -10.40 -19.06
C LYS A 345 0.07 -9.76 -18.71
N TYR A 346 0.37 -9.60 -17.43
CA TYR A 346 1.57 -8.91 -16.96
C TYR A 346 2.70 -9.85 -16.57
N GLU A 347 2.45 -11.16 -16.43
CA GLU A 347 3.48 -12.20 -16.31
C GLU A 347 4.33 -12.21 -17.60
N LYS A 348 5.67 -12.31 -17.45
CA LYS A 348 6.62 -12.34 -18.56
C LYS A 348 6.95 -13.76 -18.97
#